data_04a7061ecc2ba7b3ecf7b7e9e61416d3
#
_entry.id   04a7061ecc2ba7b3ecf7b7e9e61416d3
#
_cell.length_a   1.000
_cell.length_b   1.000
_cell.length_c   1.000
_cell.angle_alpha   90.00
_cell.angle_beta   90.00
_cell.angle_gamma   90.00
#
_symmetry.space_group_name_H-M   'P 1'
#
loop_
_entity.id
_entity.type
_entity.pdbx_description
1 polymer ?
#
loop_
_entity_poly.entity_id
_entity_poly.type
_entity_poly.pdbx_seq_one_letter_code
_entity_poly.pdbx_strand_id
1 'polypeptide(L)'
;MSTLTKCSAPLNKWRRDFLLETLLLFMSIPGRICFLQLGRYSRHGEQRFRQQFEKPFDFMEFNSHLVKDNLSGRRAIAIDPSYISKSGKKTPYMGSFWSGCAQSVKRGLELMGVAAIDIDNHIALHLEAVQTPPTKSLSQMFQSLLDWYLYVITKKKDSLLEISNIIVADAFFSKYPFVQGVRDLGFHLVSRLQNNANLRYIYKGEPKKGKGRPKKYDGKIDLKNIDHSHFTTFHYKGQPCYYAVVNSVALERNILIIIERITEN
;
A
#
# COMPACT_ATOMS: atom_id res chain seq x y z
N MET A 1 21.81 -16.93 11.69
CA MET A 1 20.61 -17.52 12.40
C MET A 1 19.45 -17.43 11.43
N SER A 2 18.68 -18.50 11.22
CA SER A 2 17.56 -18.48 10.25
C SER A 2 16.46 -17.50 10.70
N THR A 3 15.89 -16.70 9.79
CA THR A 3 14.78 -15.77 10.06
C THR A 3 13.59 -16.47 10.72
N LEU A 4 13.34 -17.74 10.38
CA LEU A 4 12.30 -18.55 11.02
C LEU A 4 12.53 -18.80 12.53
N THR A 5 13.75 -18.63 13.03
CA THR A 5 14.05 -18.75 14.46
C THR A 5 13.85 -17.46 15.25
N LYS A 6 13.66 -16.34 14.55
CA LYS A 6 13.44 -15.02 15.14
C LYS A 6 11.96 -14.73 15.43
N CYS A 7 11.02 -15.52 14.84
CA CYS A 7 9.59 -15.33 15.06
C CYS A 7 9.22 -15.57 16.51
N SER A 8 8.38 -14.72 17.09
CA SER A 8 7.93 -14.79 18.49
C SER A 8 7.06 -16.01 18.78
N ALA A 9 6.26 -16.44 17.79
CA ALA A 9 5.50 -17.68 17.90
C ALA A 9 6.44 -18.88 17.78
N PRO A 10 6.56 -19.74 18.80
CA PRO A 10 7.48 -20.86 18.77
C PRO A 10 7.09 -21.85 17.69
N LEU A 11 7.78 -21.77 16.56
CA LEU A 11 7.68 -22.79 15.52
C LEU A 11 8.45 -24.02 15.98
N ASN A 12 7.76 -25.14 16.18
CA ASN A 12 8.44 -26.40 16.45
C ASN A 12 9.31 -26.83 15.26
N LYS A 13 10.29 -27.71 15.50
CA LYS A 13 11.22 -28.18 14.48
C LYS A 13 10.51 -28.67 13.20
N TRP A 14 9.46 -29.47 13.36
CA TRP A 14 8.69 -30.02 12.22
C TRP A 14 8.04 -28.93 11.37
N ARG A 15 7.52 -27.88 11.97
CA ARG A 15 6.89 -26.77 11.25
C ARG A 15 7.93 -25.93 10.51
N ARG A 16 9.09 -25.67 11.11
CA ARG A 16 10.21 -24.98 10.45
C ARG A 16 10.73 -25.75 9.25
N ASP A 17 11.00 -27.06 9.43
CA ASP A 17 11.51 -27.91 8.36
C ASP A 17 10.51 -27.97 7.19
N PHE A 18 9.21 -28.05 7.49
CA PHE A 18 8.14 -28.01 6.50
C PHE A 18 8.11 -26.66 5.74
N LEU A 19 8.23 -25.53 6.45
CA LEU A 19 8.24 -24.20 5.80
C LEU A 19 9.46 -24.00 4.92
N LEU A 20 10.65 -24.42 5.38
CA LEU A 20 11.88 -24.36 4.59
C LEU A 20 11.76 -25.22 3.33
N GLU A 21 11.28 -26.47 3.46
CA GLU A 21 11.03 -27.34 2.31
C GLU A 21 10.03 -26.70 1.33
N THR A 22 8.96 -26.09 1.84
CA THR A 22 7.95 -25.42 1.01
C THR A 22 8.55 -24.25 0.22
N LEU A 23 9.40 -23.42 0.84
CA LEU A 23 10.08 -22.31 0.19
C LEU A 23 11.03 -22.83 -0.92
N LEU A 24 11.79 -23.89 -0.64
CA LEU A 24 12.66 -24.52 -1.65
C LEU A 24 11.85 -25.07 -2.82
N LEU A 25 10.70 -25.71 -2.54
CA LEU A 25 9.81 -26.21 -3.60
C LEU A 25 9.25 -25.09 -4.47
N PHE A 26 8.88 -23.94 -3.87
CA PHE A 26 8.42 -22.77 -4.62
C PHE A 26 9.47 -22.24 -5.59
N MET A 27 10.75 -22.34 -5.23
CA MET A 27 11.86 -21.95 -6.10
C MET A 27 12.21 -23.03 -7.15
N SER A 28 11.85 -24.28 -6.92
CA SER A 28 12.29 -25.42 -7.73
C SER A 28 11.24 -25.90 -8.74
N ILE A 29 9.95 -25.70 -8.45
CA ILE A 29 8.87 -26.19 -9.31
C ILE A 29 8.69 -25.26 -10.52
N PRO A 30 8.87 -25.72 -11.76
CA PRO A 30 8.59 -24.92 -12.92
C PRO A 30 7.07 -24.77 -13.14
N GLY A 31 6.62 -23.57 -13.45
CA GLY A 31 5.23 -23.28 -13.80
C GLY A 31 4.29 -23.11 -12.59
N ARG A 32 3.06 -23.61 -12.73
CA ARG A 32 2.01 -23.35 -11.71
C ARG A 32 2.22 -24.18 -10.46
N ILE A 33 2.37 -23.52 -9.32
CA ILE A 33 2.43 -24.16 -8.00
C ILE A 33 1.01 -24.49 -7.52
N CYS A 34 0.79 -25.74 -7.15
CA CYS A 34 -0.42 -26.22 -6.51
C CYS A 34 -0.09 -27.39 -5.56
N PHE A 35 -1.01 -27.77 -4.67
CA PHE A 35 -0.75 -28.84 -3.68
C PHE A 35 -0.33 -30.15 -4.30
N LEU A 36 -0.91 -30.50 -5.45
CA LEU A 36 -0.54 -31.72 -6.18
C LEU A 36 0.94 -31.67 -6.66
N GLN A 37 1.39 -30.53 -7.18
CA GLN A 37 2.79 -30.36 -7.59
C GLN A 37 3.72 -30.35 -6.37
N LEU A 38 3.35 -29.67 -5.29
CA LEU A 38 4.12 -29.72 -4.05
C LEU A 38 4.30 -31.17 -3.57
N GLY A 39 3.24 -31.99 -3.63
CA GLY A 39 3.33 -33.39 -3.28
C GLY A 39 4.18 -34.23 -4.24
N ARG A 40 4.24 -33.90 -5.54
CA ARG A 40 5.06 -34.63 -6.52
C ARG A 40 6.55 -34.36 -6.40
N TYR A 41 6.94 -33.16 -6.00
CA TYR A 41 8.34 -32.72 -5.90
C TYR A 41 8.89 -32.87 -4.46
N SER A 42 8.08 -33.26 -3.52
CA SER A 42 8.41 -33.40 -2.10
C SER A 42 8.40 -34.89 -1.67
N ARG A 43 9.05 -35.16 -0.56
CA ARG A 43 8.87 -36.43 0.17
C ARG A 43 7.52 -36.57 0.87
N HIS A 44 6.73 -35.50 0.92
CA HIS A 44 5.42 -35.45 1.54
C HIS A 44 4.30 -35.48 0.50
N GLY A 45 3.21 -36.19 0.80
CA GLY A 45 2.03 -36.20 -0.07
C GLY A 45 1.26 -34.88 -0.04
N GLU A 46 0.43 -34.66 -1.07
CA GLU A 46 -0.44 -33.49 -1.25
C GLU A 46 -1.23 -33.13 0.01
N GLN A 47 -1.79 -34.14 0.71
CA GLN A 47 -2.60 -33.95 1.91
C GLN A 47 -1.84 -33.27 3.03
N ARG A 48 -0.53 -33.52 3.17
CA ARG A 48 0.33 -32.87 4.15
C ARG A 48 0.41 -31.37 3.91
N PHE A 49 0.57 -30.95 2.67
CA PHE A 49 0.60 -29.53 2.31
C PHE A 49 -0.74 -28.86 2.60
N ARG A 50 -1.88 -29.47 2.23
CA ARG A 50 -3.22 -28.95 2.56
C ARG A 50 -3.37 -28.70 4.06
N GLN A 51 -3.09 -29.70 4.90
CA GLN A 51 -3.19 -29.59 6.35
C GLN A 51 -2.27 -28.52 6.95
N GLN A 52 -1.05 -28.37 6.41
CA GLN A 52 -0.10 -27.42 6.93
C GLN A 52 -0.42 -25.98 6.49
N PHE A 53 -0.99 -25.76 5.31
CA PHE A 53 -1.42 -24.45 4.84
C PHE A 53 -2.70 -23.96 5.53
N GLU A 54 -3.48 -24.82 6.18
CA GLU A 54 -4.59 -24.42 7.04
C GLU A 54 -4.14 -23.83 8.38
N LYS A 55 -2.89 -24.10 8.80
CA LYS A 55 -2.36 -23.57 10.06
C LYS A 55 -1.92 -22.11 9.89
N PRO A 56 -2.27 -21.23 10.84
CA PRO A 56 -1.87 -19.84 10.79
C PRO A 56 -0.35 -19.70 10.78
N PHE A 57 0.12 -18.66 10.07
CA PHE A 57 1.50 -18.24 10.04
C PHE A 57 1.55 -16.71 10.00
N ASP A 58 2.34 -16.10 10.86
CA ASP A 58 2.49 -14.65 10.91
C ASP A 58 3.50 -14.20 9.84
N PHE A 59 2.97 -13.91 8.63
CA PHE A 59 3.76 -13.41 7.52
C PHE A 59 4.30 -12.00 7.80
N MET A 60 3.54 -11.16 8.49
CA MET A 60 3.98 -9.80 8.82
C MET A 60 5.22 -9.85 9.70
N GLU A 61 5.19 -10.63 10.78
CA GLU A 61 6.34 -10.78 11.67
C GLU A 61 7.56 -11.37 10.94
N PHE A 62 7.36 -12.49 10.23
CA PHE A 62 8.43 -13.16 9.49
C PHE A 62 9.08 -12.23 8.45
N ASN A 63 8.29 -11.54 7.65
CA ASN A 63 8.78 -10.65 6.61
C ASN A 63 9.36 -9.35 7.19
N SER A 64 8.89 -8.87 8.36
CA SER A 64 9.49 -7.74 9.05
C SER A 64 10.93 -8.04 9.49
N HIS A 65 11.24 -9.26 9.90
CA HIS A 65 12.62 -9.67 10.15
C HIS A 65 13.46 -9.65 8.87
N LEU A 66 12.91 -10.11 7.73
CA LEU A 66 13.61 -10.02 6.44
C LEU A 66 13.88 -8.57 6.04
N VAL A 67 12.91 -7.67 6.26
CA VAL A 67 13.05 -6.23 6.03
C VAL A 67 14.17 -5.65 6.88
N LYS A 68 14.21 -5.95 8.18
CA LYS A 68 15.26 -5.48 9.09
C LYS A 68 16.66 -5.96 8.70
N ASP A 69 16.76 -7.19 8.19
CA ASP A 69 18.03 -7.80 7.81
C ASP A 69 18.56 -7.33 6.42
N ASN A 70 17.67 -6.90 5.51
CA ASN A 70 18.03 -6.67 4.10
C ASN A 70 17.83 -5.24 3.60
N LEU A 71 17.02 -4.42 4.27
CA LEU A 71 16.81 -3.03 3.87
C LEU A 71 17.60 -2.09 4.79
N SER A 72 18.51 -1.30 4.21
CA SER A 72 19.43 -0.41 4.96
C SER A 72 19.16 1.08 4.71
N GLY A 73 18.47 1.44 3.62
CA GLY A 73 18.17 2.81 3.24
C GLY A 73 16.91 3.39 3.90
N ARG A 74 16.48 4.57 3.41
CA ARG A 74 15.21 5.21 3.80
C ARG A 74 14.05 4.34 3.35
N ARG A 75 13.09 4.13 4.24
CA ARG A 75 12.01 3.18 4.01
C ARG A 75 10.66 3.87 3.86
N ALA A 76 9.81 3.27 3.05
CA ALA A 76 8.39 3.58 2.96
C ALA A 76 7.58 2.27 2.92
N ILE A 77 6.30 2.35 3.24
CA ILE A 77 5.36 1.24 3.16
C ILE A 77 4.50 1.47 1.92
N ALA A 78 4.50 0.53 0.98
CA ALA A 78 3.57 0.54 -0.14
C ALA A 78 2.34 -0.29 0.17
N ILE A 79 1.18 0.20 -0.22
CA ILE A 79 -0.08 -0.53 -0.20
C ILE A 79 -0.72 -0.49 -1.58
N ASP A 80 -1.16 -1.66 -2.06
CA ASP A 80 -1.81 -1.77 -3.36
C ASP A 80 -2.78 -2.95 -3.40
N PRO A 81 -4.09 -2.72 -3.63
CA PRO A 81 -5.06 -3.78 -3.85
C PRO A 81 -4.91 -4.36 -5.26
N SER A 82 -4.74 -5.67 -5.34
CA SER A 82 -4.57 -6.38 -6.61
C SER A 82 -5.67 -7.39 -6.84
N TYR A 83 -6.30 -7.34 -8.04
CA TYR A 83 -7.30 -8.29 -8.46
C TYR A 83 -6.68 -9.61 -8.92
N ILE A 84 -7.27 -10.72 -8.48
CA ILE A 84 -6.90 -12.06 -8.91
C ILE A 84 -8.11 -12.74 -9.55
N SER A 85 -8.00 -13.09 -10.82
CA SER A 85 -9.03 -13.86 -11.52
C SER A 85 -9.18 -15.25 -10.87
N LYS A 86 -10.40 -15.58 -10.48
CA LYS A 86 -10.72 -16.85 -9.85
C LYS A 86 -12.07 -17.36 -10.32
N SER A 87 -12.10 -18.62 -10.75
CA SER A 87 -13.31 -19.37 -11.04
C SER A 87 -13.66 -20.32 -9.89
N GLY A 88 -14.89 -20.76 -9.85
CA GLY A 88 -15.39 -21.68 -8.82
C GLY A 88 -16.34 -21.01 -7.81
N LYS A 89 -17.08 -21.83 -7.08
CA LYS A 89 -18.14 -21.34 -6.17
C LYS A 89 -17.76 -21.45 -4.69
N LYS A 90 -16.74 -22.24 -4.36
CA LYS A 90 -16.37 -22.59 -2.97
C LYS A 90 -15.19 -21.80 -2.40
N THR A 91 -14.56 -20.94 -3.18
CA THR A 91 -13.43 -20.11 -2.66
C THR A 91 -14.00 -19.03 -1.73
N PRO A 92 -13.52 -18.93 -0.48
CA PRO A 92 -13.95 -17.89 0.44
C PRO A 92 -13.72 -16.48 -0.14
N TYR A 93 -14.61 -15.56 0.21
CA TYR A 93 -14.55 -14.14 -0.20
C TYR A 93 -14.51 -13.88 -1.71
N MET A 94 -15.04 -14.83 -2.50
CA MET A 94 -15.30 -14.56 -3.92
C MET A 94 -16.28 -13.40 -4.09
N GLY A 95 -15.91 -12.43 -4.88
CA GLY A 95 -16.70 -11.22 -5.11
C GLY A 95 -16.52 -10.64 -6.50
N SER A 96 -17.08 -9.45 -6.68
CA SER A 96 -16.88 -8.61 -7.86
C SER A 96 -15.93 -7.48 -7.48
N PHE A 97 -14.77 -7.44 -8.12
CA PHE A 97 -13.71 -6.48 -7.84
C PHE A 97 -13.26 -5.79 -9.13
N TRP A 98 -12.68 -4.62 -9.00
CA TRP A 98 -12.11 -3.89 -10.12
C TRP A 98 -10.83 -4.58 -10.63
N SER A 99 -10.78 -4.83 -11.92
CA SER A 99 -9.58 -5.36 -12.59
C SER A 99 -8.94 -4.27 -13.42
N GLY A 100 -7.76 -3.80 -13.03
CA GLY A 100 -7.00 -2.78 -13.77
C GLY A 100 -6.65 -3.22 -15.20
N CYS A 101 -6.28 -4.49 -15.39
CA CYS A 101 -5.97 -5.05 -16.71
C CYS A 101 -7.19 -5.10 -17.64
N ALA A 102 -8.37 -5.39 -17.11
CA ALA A 102 -9.61 -5.47 -17.88
C ALA A 102 -10.39 -4.14 -17.90
N GLN A 103 -9.98 -3.15 -17.12
CA GLN A 103 -10.66 -1.87 -16.91
C GLN A 103 -12.16 -2.04 -16.63
N SER A 104 -12.52 -3.07 -15.89
CA SER A 104 -13.90 -3.42 -15.57
C SER A 104 -13.99 -4.26 -14.29
N VAL A 105 -15.20 -4.29 -13.73
CA VAL A 105 -15.49 -5.17 -12.59
C VAL A 105 -15.56 -6.62 -13.05
N LYS A 106 -14.78 -7.48 -12.41
CA LYS A 106 -14.70 -8.92 -12.70
C LYS A 106 -14.93 -9.74 -11.45
N ARG A 107 -15.45 -10.95 -11.64
CA ARG A 107 -15.57 -11.92 -10.55
C ARG A 107 -14.22 -12.54 -10.23
N GLY A 108 -13.84 -12.52 -8.96
CA GLY A 108 -12.54 -13.05 -8.52
C GLY A 108 -12.29 -12.78 -7.04
N LEU A 109 -11.04 -12.55 -6.72
CA LEU A 109 -10.55 -12.16 -5.40
C LEU A 109 -9.84 -10.83 -5.50
N GLU A 110 -9.75 -10.12 -4.39
CA GLU A 110 -8.85 -8.98 -4.24
C GLU A 110 -7.97 -9.20 -3.01
N LEU A 111 -6.69 -8.90 -3.17
CA LEU A 111 -5.71 -8.94 -2.09
C LEU A 111 -5.09 -7.54 -1.94
N MET A 112 -5.19 -6.96 -0.75
CA MET A 112 -4.41 -5.79 -0.38
C MET A 112 -2.98 -6.25 -0.08
N GLY A 113 -2.05 -5.94 -0.99
CA GLY A 113 -0.62 -6.14 -0.78
C GLY A 113 -0.05 -5.04 0.10
N VAL A 114 0.81 -5.41 1.04
CA VAL A 114 1.60 -4.51 1.87
C VAL A 114 3.08 -4.86 1.68
N ALA A 115 3.91 -3.87 1.34
CA ALA A 115 5.33 -4.06 1.11
C ALA A 115 6.16 -2.96 1.77
N ALA A 116 7.38 -3.30 2.19
CA ALA A 116 8.39 -2.33 2.59
C ALA A 116 9.26 -1.99 1.38
N ILE A 117 9.47 -0.70 1.14
CA ILE A 117 10.31 -0.19 0.06
C ILE A 117 11.56 0.43 0.68
N ASP A 118 12.73 0.06 0.18
CA ASP A 118 13.99 0.79 0.37
C ASP A 118 14.14 1.76 -0.80
N ILE A 119 13.99 3.04 -0.50
CA ILE A 119 13.97 4.11 -1.51
C ILE A 119 15.36 4.31 -2.12
N ASP A 120 16.40 4.17 -1.32
CA ASP A 120 17.78 4.46 -1.74
C ASP A 120 18.37 3.30 -2.56
N ASN A 121 18.03 2.07 -2.21
CA ASN A 121 18.53 0.87 -2.88
C ASN A 121 17.61 0.32 -3.95
N HIS A 122 16.43 0.91 -4.15
CA HIS A 122 15.40 0.46 -5.12
C HIS A 122 14.97 -1.01 -4.92
N ILE A 123 14.84 -1.42 -3.66
CA ILE A 123 14.42 -2.77 -3.27
C ILE A 123 13.03 -2.71 -2.64
N ALA A 124 12.19 -3.68 -2.96
CA ALA A 124 10.90 -3.85 -2.29
C ALA A 124 10.78 -5.28 -1.75
N LEU A 125 10.36 -5.42 -0.50
CA LEU A 125 10.09 -6.70 0.14
C LEU A 125 8.62 -6.76 0.56
N HIS A 126 7.96 -7.84 0.17
CA HIS A 126 6.58 -8.09 0.55
C HIS A 126 6.48 -8.34 2.07
N LEU A 127 5.50 -7.71 2.71
CA LEU A 127 5.21 -7.90 4.15
C LEU A 127 4.04 -8.85 4.35
N GLU A 128 2.90 -8.53 3.75
CA GLU A 128 1.68 -9.31 3.91
C GLU A 128 0.69 -9.06 2.77
N ALA A 129 -0.15 -10.04 2.48
CA ALA A 129 -1.30 -9.90 1.61
C ALA A 129 -2.57 -10.21 2.40
N VAL A 130 -3.51 -9.26 2.44
CA VAL A 130 -4.77 -9.41 3.17
C VAL A 130 -5.92 -9.46 2.19
N GLN A 131 -6.70 -10.54 2.26
CA GLN A 131 -7.83 -10.74 1.36
C GLN A 131 -8.97 -9.78 1.67
N THR A 132 -9.44 -9.03 0.66
CA THR A 132 -10.58 -8.12 0.78
C THR A 132 -11.89 -8.92 0.78
N PRO A 133 -12.76 -8.72 1.78
CA PRO A 133 -14.10 -9.32 1.76
C PRO A 133 -14.94 -8.75 0.61
N PRO A 134 -15.89 -9.54 0.04
CA PRO A 134 -16.78 -9.04 -0.99
C PRO A 134 -17.73 -7.96 -0.46
N THR A 135 -18.18 -7.07 -1.33
CA THR A 135 -18.99 -5.88 -0.97
C THR A 135 -20.15 -6.19 -0.03
N LYS A 136 -20.84 -7.33 -0.23
CA LYS A 136 -21.95 -7.75 0.65
C LYS A 136 -21.50 -7.99 2.10
N SER A 137 -20.32 -8.55 2.31
CA SER A 137 -19.78 -8.78 3.65
C SER A 137 -19.17 -7.49 4.22
N LEU A 138 -18.55 -6.67 3.37
CA LEU A 138 -18.00 -5.38 3.76
C LEU A 138 -19.08 -4.44 4.29
N SER A 139 -20.22 -4.30 3.59
CA SER A 139 -21.28 -3.38 3.99
C SER A 139 -21.94 -3.70 5.34
N GLN A 140 -21.72 -4.90 5.87
CA GLN A 140 -22.18 -5.28 7.21
C GLN A 140 -21.23 -4.78 8.33
N MET A 141 -19.96 -4.51 8.02
CA MET A 141 -18.93 -4.19 9.00
C MET A 141 -18.30 -2.80 8.79
N PHE A 142 -18.30 -2.30 7.57
CA PHE A 142 -17.61 -1.07 7.17
C PHE A 142 -18.51 -0.25 6.23
N GLN A 143 -18.38 1.08 6.30
CA GLN A 143 -19.13 1.98 5.42
C GLN A 143 -18.58 2.00 3.99
N SER A 144 -17.28 1.77 3.85
CA SER A 144 -16.59 1.81 2.56
C SER A 144 -15.42 0.83 2.49
N LEU A 145 -14.94 0.58 1.28
CA LEU A 145 -13.73 -0.20 1.04
C LEU A 145 -12.48 0.48 1.66
N LEU A 146 -12.46 1.81 1.69
CA LEU A 146 -11.35 2.55 2.33
C LEU A 146 -11.31 2.35 3.84
N ASP A 147 -12.48 2.20 4.49
CA ASP A 147 -12.52 1.88 5.93
C ASP A 147 -11.96 0.49 6.22
N TRP A 148 -12.19 -0.46 5.31
CA TRP A 148 -11.56 -1.79 5.40
C TRP A 148 -10.04 -1.70 5.31
N TYR A 149 -9.50 -0.97 4.32
CA TYR A 149 -8.05 -0.82 4.20
C TYR A 149 -7.46 -0.08 5.40
N LEU A 150 -8.14 0.95 5.89
CA LEU A 150 -7.72 1.64 7.11
C LEU A 150 -7.74 0.71 8.33
N TYR A 151 -8.76 -0.15 8.45
CA TYR A 151 -8.83 -1.16 9.49
C TYR A 151 -7.64 -2.14 9.43
N VAL A 152 -7.26 -2.60 8.23
CA VAL A 152 -6.08 -3.47 8.04
C VAL A 152 -4.81 -2.78 8.54
N ILE A 153 -4.60 -1.51 8.14
CA ILE A 153 -3.46 -0.71 8.62
C ILE A 153 -3.49 -0.54 10.13
N THR A 154 -4.67 -0.26 10.71
CA THR A 154 -4.84 -0.10 12.16
C THR A 154 -4.42 -1.36 12.91
N LYS A 155 -4.79 -2.54 12.41
CA LYS A 155 -4.41 -3.83 13.01
C LYS A 155 -2.91 -4.14 12.96
N LYS A 156 -2.21 -3.52 12.02
CA LYS A 156 -0.76 -3.73 11.78
C LYS A 156 0.08 -2.51 12.16
N LYS A 157 -0.54 -1.50 12.78
CA LYS A 157 0.04 -0.18 13.05
C LYS A 157 1.45 -0.28 13.64
N ASP A 158 1.61 -1.01 14.73
CA ASP A 158 2.88 -1.04 15.47
C ASP A 158 4.00 -1.66 14.65
N SER A 159 3.74 -2.80 14.00
CA SER A 159 4.71 -3.44 13.10
C SER A 159 5.08 -2.57 11.90
N LEU A 160 4.12 -1.81 11.36
CA LEU A 160 4.37 -0.89 10.24
C LEU A 160 5.18 0.33 10.68
N LEU A 161 4.87 0.93 11.84
CA LEU A 161 5.62 2.07 12.39
C LEU A 161 7.08 1.74 12.73
N GLU A 162 7.38 0.48 13.08
CA GLU A 162 8.77 0.02 13.24
C GLU A 162 9.56 0.04 11.91
N ILE A 163 8.88 -0.01 10.78
CA ILE A 163 9.50 0.01 9.44
C ILE A 163 9.59 1.45 8.92
N SER A 164 8.46 2.16 8.88
CA SER A 164 8.37 3.53 8.41
C SER A 164 7.05 4.19 8.85
N ASN A 165 7.05 5.50 9.01
CA ASN A 165 5.83 6.30 9.17
C ASN A 165 5.31 6.88 7.85
N ILE A 166 5.88 6.48 6.70
CA ILE A 166 5.46 6.91 5.36
C ILE A 166 4.73 5.77 4.67
N ILE A 167 3.48 6.00 4.29
CA ILE A 167 2.70 5.10 3.44
C ILE A 167 2.63 5.69 2.02
N VAL A 168 2.91 4.86 1.03
CA VAL A 168 2.78 5.18 -0.39
C VAL A 168 1.61 4.39 -0.98
N ALA A 169 0.70 5.08 -1.65
CA ALA A 169 -0.47 4.46 -2.26
C ALA A 169 -0.87 5.18 -3.55
N ASP A 170 -1.73 4.57 -4.35
CA ASP A 170 -2.24 5.17 -5.58
C ASP A 170 -3.27 6.30 -5.32
N ALA A 171 -3.78 6.94 -6.39
CA ALA A 171 -4.73 8.04 -6.30
C ALA A 171 -6.09 7.65 -5.71
N PHE A 172 -6.44 6.37 -5.67
CA PHE A 172 -7.68 5.88 -5.05
C PHE A 172 -7.75 6.21 -3.55
N PHE A 173 -6.59 6.19 -2.89
CA PHE A 173 -6.43 6.45 -1.46
C PHE A 173 -6.39 7.94 -1.10
N SER A 174 -6.28 8.84 -2.07
CA SER A 174 -6.28 10.30 -1.85
C SER A 174 -7.66 10.87 -1.52
N LYS A 175 -8.35 10.28 -0.55
CA LYS A 175 -9.68 10.72 -0.08
C LYS A 175 -9.64 11.09 1.40
N TYR A 176 -10.39 12.13 1.77
CA TYR A 176 -10.35 12.71 3.12
C TYR A 176 -10.45 11.68 4.26
N PRO A 177 -11.43 10.74 4.28
CA PRO A 177 -11.55 9.80 5.40
C PRO A 177 -10.31 8.92 5.57
N PHE A 178 -9.73 8.43 4.46
CA PHE A 178 -8.54 7.60 4.52
C PHE A 178 -7.30 8.38 4.92
N VAL A 179 -7.08 9.57 4.32
CA VAL A 179 -5.95 10.45 4.64
C VAL A 179 -5.99 10.88 6.12
N GLN A 180 -7.18 11.20 6.64
CA GLN A 180 -7.35 11.56 8.05
C GLN A 180 -7.04 10.35 8.94
N GLY A 181 -7.64 9.18 8.67
CA GLY A 181 -7.44 7.98 9.46
C GLY A 181 -5.98 7.52 9.50
N VAL A 182 -5.28 7.54 8.37
CA VAL A 182 -3.85 7.22 8.29
C VAL A 182 -3.01 8.17 9.14
N ARG A 183 -3.34 9.48 9.14
CA ARG A 183 -2.66 10.46 9.97
C ARG A 183 -2.93 10.28 11.48
N ASP A 184 -4.15 9.95 11.86
CA ASP A 184 -4.53 9.69 13.24
C ASP A 184 -3.79 8.45 13.80
N LEU A 185 -3.38 7.55 12.92
CA LEU A 185 -2.51 6.41 13.25
C LEU A 185 -1.02 6.79 13.36
N GLY A 186 -0.62 8.02 12.98
CA GLY A 186 0.77 8.49 13.04
C GLY A 186 1.55 8.34 11.73
N PHE A 187 0.88 8.02 10.61
CA PHE A 187 1.53 7.93 9.31
C PHE A 187 1.35 9.18 8.46
N HIS A 188 2.22 9.35 7.48
CA HIS A 188 2.12 10.31 6.39
C HIS A 188 1.80 9.56 5.09
N LEU A 189 0.78 10.02 4.36
CA LEU A 189 0.42 9.44 3.06
C LEU A 189 1.14 10.20 1.93
N VAL A 190 1.84 9.48 1.09
CA VAL A 190 2.33 9.93 -0.21
C VAL A 190 1.50 9.25 -1.28
N SER A 191 0.81 10.03 -2.10
CA SER A 191 -0.13 9.50 -3.09
C SER A 191 -0.22 10.43 -4.29
N ARG A 192 -0.56 9.88 -5.45
CA ARG A 192 -0.86 10.67 -6.63
C ARG A 192 -2.20 11.39 -6.47
N LEU A 193 -2.27 12.65 -6.80
CA LEU A 193 -3.52 13.39 -6.89
C LEU A 193 -4.20 13.15 -8.24
N GLN A 194 -5.52 13.26 -8.25
CA GLN A 194 -6.28 13.25 -9.50
C GLN A 194 -6.03 14.54 -10.28
N ASN A 195 -6.07 14.47 -11.62
CA ASN A 195 -5.82 15.62 -12.50
C ASN A 195 -6.85 16.76 -12.34
N ASN A 196 -7.99 16.49 -11.72
CA ASN A 196 -9.04 17.47 -11.43
C ASN A 196 -9.06 17.91 -9.95
N ALA A 197 -7.99 17.66 -9.19
CA ALA A 197 -7.90 18.02 -7.78
C ALA A 197 -8.16 19.52 -7.58
N ASN A 198 -9.06 19.85 -6.66
CA ASN A 198 -9.36 21.24 -6.32
C ASN A 198 -8.36 21.77 -5.31
N LEU A 199 -7.34 22.47 -5.80
CA LEU A 199 -6.24 23.03 -5.03
C LEU A 199 -6.28 24.55 -5.05
N ARG A 200 -5.79 25.19 -3.98
CA ARG A 200 -5.71 26.64 -3.82
C ARG A 200 -4.32 27.04 -3.39
N TYR A 201 -3.83 28.13 -3.94
CA TYR A 201 -2.62 28.79 -3.43
C TYR A 201 -2.87 29.32 -2.03
N ILE A 202 -1.90 29.16 -1.13
CA ILE A 202 -1.94 29.77 0.19
C ILE A 202 -1.50 31.21 0.07
N TYR A 203 -2.31 32.12 0.64
CA TYR A 203 -1.95 33.55 0.69
C TYR A 203 -0.72 33.76 1.59
N LYS A 204 0.31 34.37 1.03
CA LYS A 204 1.58 34.66 1.72
C LYS A 204 1.78 36.17 1.99
N GLY A 205 0.84 37.03 1.57
CA GLY A 205 0.93 38.47 1.78
C GLY A 205 0.60 38.90 3.21
N GLU A 206 0.88 40.17 3.50
CA GLU A 206 0.54 40.76 4.81
C GLU A 206 -0.98 40.78 5.03
N PRO A 207 -1.45 40.55 6.27
CA PRO A 207 -2.85 40.67 6.63
C PRO A 207 -3.35 42.10 6.34
N LYS A 208 -4.34 42.26 5.47
CA LYS A 208 -4.94 43.56 5.24
C LYS A 208 -5.61 44.03 6.52
N LYS A 209 -5.22 45.20 7.02
CA LYS A 209 -5.90 45.89 8.15
C LYS A 209 -7.28 46.34 7.66
N GLY A 210 -8.37 45.81 8.20
CA GLY A 210 -9.74 46.20 7.81
C GLY A 210 -10.80 45.28 8.43
N LYS A 211 -12.09 45.70 8.33
CA LYS A 211 -13.23 44.88 8.73
C LYS A 211 -13.43 43.77 7.72
N GLY A 212 -13.33 42.50 8.12
CA GLY A 212 -13.60 41.33 7.30
C GLY A 212 -12.71 40.13 7.62
N ARG A 213 -13.05 38.98 7.09
CA ARG A 213 -12.26 37.74 7.27
C ARG A 213 -10.90 37.85 6.56
N PRO A 214 -9.78 37.58 7.25
CA PRO A 214 -8.46 37.60 6.62
C PRO A 214 -8.40 36.69 5.39
N LYS A 215 -7.75 37.15 4.32
CA LYS A 215 -7.54 36.37 3.11
C LYS A 215 -6.64 35.16 3.45
N LYS A 216 -7.12 33.94 3.18
CA LYS A 216 -6.38 32.69 3.45
C LYS A 216 -5.77 32.10 2.19
N TYR A 217 -6.38 32.34 1.03
CA TYR A 217 -6.00 31.72 -0.23
C TYR A 217 -5.83 32.76 -1.32
N ASP A 218 -4.95 32.48 -2.27
CA ASP A 218 -4.58 33.37 -3.38
C ASP A 218 -5.03 32.83 -4.74
N GLY A 219 -6.22 32.25 -4.77
CA GLY A 219 -6.83 31.70 -5.96
C GLY A 219 -6.76 30.18 -6.08
N LYS A 220 -7.44 29.66 -7.10
CA LYS A 220 -7.44 28.24 -7.45
C LYS A 220 -6.23 27.94 -8.33
N ILE A 221 -5.63 26.77 -8.14
CA ILE A 221 -4.55 26.28 -8.98
C ILE A 221 -5.14 25.66 -10.24
N ASP A 222 -4.72 26.14 -11.40
CA ASP A 222 -4.97 25.50 -12.68
C ASP A 222 -3.82 24.52 -12.96
N LEU A 223 -4.08 23.20 -12.85
CA LEU A 223 -3.07 22.17 -13.07
C LEU A 223 -2.62 22.06 -14.53
N LYS A 224 -3.37 22.66 -15.49
CA LYS A 224 -2.98 22.71 -16.91
C LYS A 224 -2.07 23.91 -17.19
N ASN A 225 -2.26 25.01 -16.48
CA ASN A 225 -1.50 26.24 -16.62
C ASN A 225 -1.05 26.75 -15.25
N ILE A 226 0.05 26.15 -14.74
CA ILE A 226 0.55 26.39 -13.40
C ILE A 226 1.30 27.72 -13.33
N ASP A 227 0.93 28.56 -12.35
CA ASP A 227 1.72 29.73 -12.01
C ASP A 227 2.94 29.33 -11.19
N HIS A 228 4.09 29.28 -11.87
CA HIS A 228 5.36 28.87 -11.25
C HIS A 228 5.87 29.83 -10.17
N SER A 229 5.37 31.06 -10.08
CA SER A 229 5.79 32.04 -9.07
C SER A 229 5.47 31.57 -7.62
N HIS A 230 4.50 30.68 -7.47
CA HIS A 230 4.11 30.11 -6.19
C HIS A 230 4.91 28.84 -5.80
N PHE A 231 5.77 28.34 -6.69
CA PHE A 231 6.50 27.09 -6.51
C PHE A 231 7.99 27.32 -6.33
N THR A 232 8.61 26.42 -5.56
CA THR A 232 10.07 26.30 -5.52
C THR A 232 10.52 25.25 -6.52
N THR A 233 11.55 25.56 -7.30
CA THR A 233 12.10 24.65 -8.31
C THR A 233 13.26 23.85 -7.74
N PHE A 234 13.34 22.58 -8.08
CA PHE A 234 14.50 21.73 -7.86
C PHE A 234 14.72 20.81 -9.07
N HIS A 235 15.88 20.19 -9.16
CA HIS A 235 16.17 19.25 -10.24
C HIS A 235 16.26 17.82 -9.73
N TYR A 236 15.57 16.91 -10.39
CA TYR A 236 15.64 15.49 -10.12
C TYR A 236 15.90 14.73 -11.42
N LYS A 237 16.97 13.92 -11.45
CA LYS A 237 17.43 13.20 -12.66
C LYS A 237 17.55 14.10 -13.91
N GLY A 238 18.02 15.34 -13.72
CA GLY A 238 18.19 16.31 -14.80
C GLY A 238 16.91 17.00 -15.26
N GLN A 239 15.75 16.66 -14.71
CA GLN A 239 14.47 17.28 -15.02
C GLN A 239 14.06 18.30 -13.95
N PRO A 240 13.47 19.44 -14.35
CA PRO A 240 12.95 20.42 -13.40
C PRO A 240 11.68 19.89 -12.73
N CYS A 241 11.68 19.91 -11.42
CA CYS A 241 10.54 19.58 -10.58
C CYS A 241 10.13 20.80 -9.77
N TYR A 242 8.84 20.91 -9.47
CA TYR A 242 8.28 22.04 -8.76
C TYR A 242 7.56 21.54 -7.50
N TYR A 243 7.76 22.23 -6.38
CA TYR A 243 7.02 21.88 -5.16
C TYR A 243 6.44 23.12 -4.49
N ALA A 244 5.30 22.94 -3.86
CA ALA A 244 4.67 23.98 -3.04
C ALA A 244 3.78 23.35 -1.96
N VAL A 245 3.58 24.09 -0.87
CA VAL A 245 2.51 23.80 0.07
C VAL A 245 1.25 24.51 -0.41
N VAL A 246 0.19 23.76 -0.63
CA VAL A 246 -1.09 24.23 -1.17
C VAL A 246 -2.25 23.73 -0.30
N ASN A 247 -3.39 24.40 -0.38
CA ASN A 247 -4.59 23.92 0.28
C ASN A 247 -5.38 22.99 -0.64
N SER A 248 -5.64 21.77 -0.21
CA SER A 248 -6.57 20.85 -0.85
C SER A 248 -7.96 21.03 -0.26
N VAL A 249 -8.92 21.38 -1.10
CA VAL A 249 -10.33 21.56 -0.67
C VAL A 249 -10.93 20.21 -0.28
N ALA A 250 -10.69 19.19 -1.09
CA ALA A 250 -11.22 17.84 -0.87
C ALA A 250 -10.62 17.14 0.36
N LEU A 251 -9.37 17.47 0.72
CA LEU A 251 -8.70 16.92 1.90
C LEU A 251 -8.80 17.85 3.13
N GLU A 252 -9.45 19.01 3.00
CA GLU A 252 -9.65 20.01 4.04
C GLU A 252 -8.37 20.45 4.79
N ARG A 253 -7.22 20.42 4.08
CA ARG A 253 -5.90 20.69 4.68
C ARG A 253 -4.89 21.23 3.69
N ASN A 254 -3.79 21.74 4.24
CA ASN A 254 -2.62 22.04 3.47
C ASN A 254 -1.81 20.75 3.24
N ILE A 255 -1.36 20.58 1.99
CA ILE A 255 -0.55 19.44 1.54
C ILE A 255 0.67 19.95 0.79
N LEU A 256 1.76 19.21 0.85
CA LEU A 256 2.89 19.39 -0.03
C LEU A 256 2.59 18.69 -1.35
N ILE A 257 2.68 19.41 -2.45
CA ILE A 257 2.61 18.81 -3.78
C ILE A 257 3.94 18.95 -4.50
N ILE A 258 4.25 17.91 -5.28
CA ILE A 258 5.41 17.88 -6.19
C ILE A 258 4.85 17.67 -7.59
N ILE A 259 5.32 18.48 -8.54
CA ILE A 259 4.92 18.41 -9.94
C ILE A 259 6.18 18.14 -10.75
N GLU A 260 6.16 17.02 -11.47
CA GLU A 260 7.18 16.66 -12.44
C GLU A 260 6.57 16.82 -13.85
N ARG A 261 7.21 17.60 -14.71
CA ARG A 261 6.86 17.63 -16.14
C ARG A 261 7.55 16.45 -16.80
N ILE A 262 6.79 15.41 -17.10
CA ILE A 262 7.24 14.40 -18.06
C ILE A 262 7.12 15.06 -19.43
N THR A 263 8.22 15.45 -20.03
CA THR A 263 8.27 15.75 -21.47
C THR A 263 8.07 14.41 -22.17
N GLU A 264 6.92 14.21 -22.81
CA GLU A 264 6.73 13.11 -23.76
C GLU A 264 7.79 13.30 -24.86
N ASN A 265 8.74 12.37 -24.95
CA ASN A 265 9.65 12.25 -26.10
C ASN A 265 8.94 11.54 -27.24
#